data_62533cc1fe0ed57425ce372a79de3c13
#
_entry.id   62533cc1fe0ed57425ce372a79de3c13
#
_cell.length_a   1.000
_cell.length_b   1.000
_cell.length_c   1.000
_cell.angle_alpha   90.00
_cell.angle_beta   90.00
_cell.angle_gamma   90.00
#
_symmetry.space_group_name_H-M   'P 1'
#
loop_
_entity.id
_entity.type
_entity.pdbx_description
1 polymer ?
#
loop_
_entity_poly.entity_id
_entity_poly.type
_entity_poly.pdbx_seq_one_letter_code
_entity_poly.pdbx_strand_id
1 'polypeptide(L)'
;LKTNRFLNTCQCLETYSCCYRNEEAKKVRVSDPNKTKGVTLKHRIEDLLIEASPCLGITRDQCSTLADTISNARNYYTHYDKKRTKPTFECISASTELLHFILLLVVYSLLGIPENAINECKKYTPYKNMTYYIGEIK
;
A
#
# COMPACT_ATOMS: atom_id res chain seq x y z
N LEU A 1 4.51 -9.99 16.33
CA LEU A 1 5.63 -9.89 15.39
C LEU A 1 5.20 -9.46 13.98
N LYS A 2 4.19 -10.12 13.35
CA LYS A 2 3.70 -9.72 12.02
C LYS A 2 3.06 -8.33 12.01
N THR A 3 2.32 -7.98 13.05
CA THR A 3 1.71 -6.65 13.19
C THR A 3 2.76 -5.55 13.23
N ASN A 4 3.88 -5.74 13.94
CA ASN A 4 4.97 -4.76 13.97
C ASN A 4 5.60 -4.58 12.59
N ARG A 5 5.80 -5.68 11.85
CA ARG A 5 6.31 -5.63 10.48
C ARG A 5 5.37 -4.84 9.56
N PHE A 6 4.06 -5.09 9.66
CA PHE A 6 3.02 -4.33 8.95
C PHE A 6 3.08 -2.83 9.26
N LEU A 7 3.08 -2.47 10.56
CA LEU A 7 3.10 -1.07 10.98
C LEU A 7 4.38 -0.35 10.55
N ASN A 8 5.53 -1.00 10.67
CA ASN A 8 6.81 -0.44 10.23
C ASN A 8 6.84 -0.21 8.72
N THR A 9 6.30 -1.14 7.93
CA THR A 9 6.24 -0.98 6.47
C THR A 9 5.30 0.17 6.09
N CYS A 10 4.14 0.29 6.73
CA CYS A 10 3.27 1.45 6.55
C CYS A 10 4.00 2.76 6.85
N GLN A 11 4.73 2.82 7.95
CA GLN A 11 5.49 4.02 8.36
C GLN A 11 6.59 4.38 7.36
N CYS A 12 7.33 3.38 6.84
CA CYS A 12 8.34 3.61 5.82
C CYS A 12 7.73 4.21 4.54
N LEU A 13 6.63 3.64 4.05
CA LEU A 13 5.95 4.12 2.84
C LEU A 13 5.30 5.51 3.06
N GLU A 14 4.73 5.76 4.24
CA GLU A 14 4.20 7.06 4.61
C GLU A 14 5.29 8.14 4.58
N THR A 15 6.44 7.85 5.19
CA THR A 15 7.60 8.75 5.20
C THR A 15 8.12 9.02 3.79
N TYR A 16 8.28 7.97 2.98
CA TYR A 16 8.68 8.12 1.58
C TYR A 16 7.70 9.01 0.81
N SER A 17 6.41 8.76 0.94
CA SER A 17 5.37 9.56 0.26
C SER A 17 5.39 11.02 0.72
N CYS A 18 5.60 11.28 2.02
CA CYS A 18 5.73 12.65 2.54
C CYS A 18 6.91 13.40 1.91
N CYS A 19 8.06 12.73 1.78
CA CYS A 19 9.28 13.36 1.31
C CYS A 19 9.33 13.53 -0.21
N TYR A 20 8.81 12.57 -0.96
CA TYR A 20 9.07 12.48 -2.41
C TYR A 20 7.81 12.50 -3.30
N ARG A 21 6.61 12.24 -2.74
CA ARG A 21 5.37 12.12 -3.50
C ARG A 21 4.20 12.91 -2.91
N ASN A 22 4.47 13.92 -2.13
CA ASN A 22 3.42 14.66 -1.42
C ASN A 22 2.42 15.33 -2.39
N GLU A 23 2.88 15.85 -3.52
CA GLU A 23 2.02 16.49 -4.51
C GLU A 23 1.12 15.45 -5.23
N GLU A 24 1.63 14.27 -5.51
CA GLU A 24 0.83 13.18 -6.09
C GLU A 24 -0.26 12.70 -5.12
N ALA A 25 0.08 12.53 -3.84
CA ALA A 25 -0.90 12.19 -2.80
C ALA A 25 -1.97 13.30 -2.61
N LYS A 26 -1.63 14.58 -2.81
CA LYS A 26 -2.62 15.67 -2.85
C LYS A 26 -3.60 15.53 -4.01
N LYS A 27 -3.14 15.12 -5.20
CA LYS A 27 -4.02 14.87 -6.36
C LYS A 27 -5.01 13.75 -6.06
N VAL A 28 -4.55 12.65 -5.44
CA VAL A 28 -5.42 11.55 -5.00
C VAL A 28 -6.47 12.07 -4.00
N ARG A 29 -6.08 12.87 -3.01
CA ARG A 29 -7.02 13.48 -2.05
C ARG A 29 -8.09 14.32 -2.73
N VAL A 30 -7.74 15.11 -3.73
CA VAL A 30 -8.72 15.95 -4.46
C VAL A 30 -9.78 15.09 -5.16
N SER A 31 -9.41 13.90 -5.60
CA SER A 31 -10.30 12.94 -6.26
C SER A 31 -11.13 12.10 -5.25
N ASP A 32 -10.80 12.14 -3.96
CA ASP A 32 -11.52 11.37 -2.94
C ASP A 32 -12.89 12.03 -2.63
N PRO A 33 -14.01 11.31 -2.80
CA PRO A 33 -15.34 11.83 -2.50
C PRO A 33 -15.54 12.23 -1.03
N ASN A 34 -14.76 11.67 -0.11
CA ASN A 34 -14.84 11.97 1.32
C ASN A 34 -14.23 13.33 1.71
N LYS A 35 -13.53 14.01 0.80
CA LYS A 35 -13.00 15.38 0.95
C LYS A 35 -12.36 15.68 2.31
N THR A 36 -11.44 14.84 2.74
CA THR A 36 -10.70 15.05 4.00
C THR A 36 -9.94 16.39 3.99
N LYS A 37 -9.79 17.02 5.15
CA LYS A 37 -9.09 18.33 5.27
C LYS A 37 -7.60 18.29 4.86
N GLY A 38 -6.97 17.12 4.96
CA GLY A 38 -5.56 16.92 4.64
C GLY A 38 -5.30 15.59 3.95
N VAL A 39 -4.06 15.42 3.48
CA VAL A 39 -3.58 14.14 2.95
C VAL A 39 -3.47 13.14 4.11
N THR A 40 -4.12 12.00 3.97
CA THR A 40 -4.11 10.91 4.95
C THR A 40 -3.23 9.75 4.47
N LEU A 41 -2.98 8.78 5.33
CA LEU A 41 -2.28 7.54 4.96
C LEU A 41 -2.97 6.84 3.79
N LYS A 42 -4.31 6.81 3.76
CA LYS A 42 -5.08 6.25 2.64
C LYS A 42 -4.64 6.85 1.31
N HIS A 43 -4.61 8.17 1.19
CA HIS A 43 -4.22 8.84 -0.05
C HIS A 43 -2.77 8.54 -0.46
N ARG A 44 -1.88 8.39 0.50
CA ARG A 44 -0.47 8.05 0.26
C ARG A 44 -0.31 6.62 -0.24
N ILE A 45 -1.00 5.67 0.38
CA ILE A 45 -0.99 4.28 -0.06
C ILE A 45 -1.68 4.14 -1.42
N GLU A 46 -2.81 4.82 -1.63
CA GLU A 46 -3.52 4.81 -2.91
C GLU A 46 -2.65 5.34 -4.05
N ASP A 47 -1.92 6.45 -3.85
CA ASP A 47 -0.97 6.97 -4.82
C ASP A 47 0.10 5.93 -5.19
N LEU A 48 0.69 5.27 -4.20
CA LEU A 48 1.71 4.25 -4.42
C LEU A 48 1.14 2.99 -5.12
N LEU A 49 -0.09 2.61 -4.82
CA LEU A 49 -0.78 1.53 -5.51
C LEU A 49 -1.11 1.88 -6.96
N ILE A 50 -1.51 3.12 -7.23
CA ILE A 50 -1.74 3.62 -8.60
C ILE A 50 -0.43 3.55 -9.40
N GLU A 51 0.68 3.98 -8.83
CA GLU A 51 2.01 3.89 -9.45
C GLU A 51 2.39 2.44 -9.74
N ALA A 52 2.12 1.52 -8.81
CA ALA A 52 2.42 0.10 -8.96
C ALA A 52 1.37 -0.67 -9.80
N SER A 53 0.23 -0.08 -10.11
CA SER A 53 -0.91 -0.77 -10.73
C SER A 53 -0.59 -1.46 -12.06
N PRO A 54 0.25 -0.92 -12.97
CA PRO A 54 0.64 -1.64 -14.18
C PRO A 54 1.37 -2.96 -13.86
N CYS A 55 2.20 -2.95 -12.82
CA CYS A 55 2.90 -4.13 -12.35
C CYS A 55 1.98 -5.15 -11.67
N LEU A 56 0.96 -4.69 -10.94
CA LEU A 56 0.06 -5.52 -10.17
C LEU A 56 -1.15 -6.04 -10.97
N GLY A 57 -1.44 -5.41 -12.10
CA GLY A 57 -2.63 -5.74 -12.90
C GLY A 57 -3.94 -5.38 -12.21
N ILE A 58 -3.96 -4.30 -11.41
CA ILE A 58 -5.14 -3.83 -10.67
C ILE A 58 -5.69 -2.53 -11.24
N THR A 59 -7.00 -2.34 -11.06
CA THR A 59 -7.70 -1.12 -11.48
C THR A 59 -7.54 0.00 -10.45
N ARG A 60 -7.88 1.23 -10.83
CA ARG A 60 -7.88 2.37 -9.92
C ARG A 60 -8.86 2.18 -8.75
N ASP A 61 -10.01 1.60 -8.99
CA ASP A 61 -11.00 1.33 -7.94
C ASP A 61 -10.48 0.30 -6.93
N GLN A 62 -9.75 -0.71 -7.42
CA GLN A 62 -9.07 -1.66 -6.53
C GLN A 62 -7.97 -0.99 -5.72
N CYS A 63 -7.21 -0.05 -6.29
CA CYS A 63 -6.22 0.74 -5.54
C CYS A 63 -6.87 1.49 -4.38
N SER A 64 -8.00 2.15 -4.62
CA SER A 64 -8.73 2.89 -3.58
C SER A 64 -9.26 1.97 -2.47
N THR A 65 -9.85 0.83 -2.84
CA THR A 65 -10.36 -0.16 -1.88
C THR A 65 -9.24 -0.75 -1.02
N LEU A 66 -8.13 -1.15 -1.63
CA LEU A 66 -6.96 -1.69 -0.93
C LEU A 66 -6.37 -0.65 0.03
N ALA A 67 -6.21 0.59 -0.43
CA ALA A 67 -5.69 1.69 0.38
C ALA A 67 -6.57 1.97 1.61
N ASP A 68 -7.89 1.92 1.44
CA ASP A 68 -8.84 2.09 2.53
C ASP A 68 -8.72 0.96 3.56
N THR A 69 -8.72 -0.30 3.11
CA THR A 69 -8.57 -1.48 3.99
C THR A 69 -7.25 -1.45 4.76
N ILE A 70 -6.12 -1.18 4.09
CA ILE A 70 -4.79 -1.11 4.71
C ILE A 70 -4.72 0.05 5.72
N SER A 71 -5.23 1.22 5.35
CA SER A 71 -5.25 2.39 6.24
C SER A 71 -6.11 2.15 7.48
N ASN A 72 -7.27 1.52 7.33
CA ASN A 72 -8.14 1.14 8.44
C ASN A 72 -7.47 0.12 9.37
N ALA A 73 -6.80 -0.88 8.82
CA ALA A 73 -6.05 -1.86 9.59
C ALA A 73 -4.91 -1.20 10.41
N ARG A 74 -4.14 -0.31 9.78
CA ARG A 74 -3.07 0.44 10.48
C ARG A 74 -3.65 1.30 11.60
N ASN A 75 -4.73 2.02 11.34
CA ASN A 75 -5.34 2.90 12.32
C ASN A 75 -5.93 2.12 13.50
N TYR A 76 -6.48 0.91 13.27
CA TYR A 76 -6.92 0.03 14.34
C TYR A 76 -5.79 -0.25 15.34
N TYR A 77 -4.62 -0.63 14.86
CA TYR A 77 -3.49 -0.97 15.74
C TYR A 77 -2.76 0.25 16.34
N THR A 78 -2.82 1.40 15.68
CA THR A 78 -2.11 2.59 16.17
C THR A 78 -2.92 3.37 17.21
N HIS A 79 -4.24 3.43 17.02
CA HIS A 79 -5.11 4.24 17.87
C HIS A 79 -6.02 3.39 18.78
N TYR A 80 -5.93 2.05 18.71
CA TYR A 80 -6.83 1.12 19.43
C TYR A 80 -8.30 1.53 19.31
N ASP A 81 -8.70 1.97 18.11
CA ASP A 81 -10.04 2.46 17.85
C ASP A 81 -11.06 1.31 17.86
N LYS A 82 -11.68 1.09 19.03
CA LYS A 82 -12.68 0.04 19.26
C LYS A 82 -13.91 0.15 18.33
N LYS A 83 -14.10 1.29 17.65
CA LYS A 83 -15.18 1.48 16.68
C LYS A 83 -14.85 0.84 15.33
N ARG A 84 -13.59 0.51 15.06
CA ARG A 84 -13.15 -0.14 13.83
C ARG A 84 -13.17 -1.65 13.98
N THR A 85 -13.49 -2.33 12.90
CA THR A 85 -13.39 -3.80 12.84
C THR A 85 -11.93 -4.21 12.95
N LYS A 86 -11.65 -5.16 13.84
CA LYS A 86 -10.32 -5.75 13.96
C LYS A 86 -9.96 -6.47 12.66
N PRO A 87 -8.85 -6.13 12.00
CA PRO A 87 -8.44 -6.83 10.80
C PRO A 87 -8.05 -8.28 11.10
N THR A 88 -8.31 -9.17 10.16
CA THR A 88 -7.92 -10.58 10.28
C THR A 88 -6.41 -10.75 10.15
N PHE A 89 -5.91 -11.88 10.62
CA PHE A 89 -4.49 -12.22 10.47
C PHE A 89 -4.08 -12.32 8.99
N GLU A 90 -4.95 -12.91 8.18
CA GLU A 90 -4.78 -13.06 6.73
C GLU A 90 -4.69 -11.69 6.05
N CYS A 91 -5.59 -10.78 6.38
CA CYS A 91 -5.56 -9.40 5.86
C CYS A 91 -4.23 -8.70 6.21
N ILE A 92 -3.76 -8.78 7.45
CA ILE A 92 -2.49 -8.18 7.87
C ILE A 92 -1.30 -8.83 7.17
N SER A 93 -1.30 -10.17 7.05
CA SER A 93 -0.23 -10.90 6.37
C SER A 93 -0.16 -10.51 4.88
N ALA A 94 -1.29 -10.54 4.20
CA ALA A 94 -1.39 -10.20 2.78
C ALA A 94 -1.04 -8.72 2.52
N SER A 95 -1.54 -7.81 3.36
CA SER A 95 -1.19 -6.39 3.28
C SER A 95 0.31 -6.16 3.45
N THR A 96 0.95 -6.90 4.36
CA THR A 96 2.40 -6.79 4.58
C THR A 96 3.17 -7.19 3.32
N GLU A 97 2.81 -8.30 2.68
CA GLU A 97 3.48 -8.76 1.46
C GLU A 97 3.27 -7.78 0.29
N LEU A 98 2.07 -7.24 0.13
CA LEU A 98 1.78 -6.22 -0.88
C LEU A 98 2.61 -4.95 -0.63
N LEU A 99 2.63 -4.44 0.59
CA LEU A 99 3.38 -3.23 0.94
C LEU A 99 4.89 -3.42 0.81
N HIS A 100 5.41 -4.62 1.10
CA HIS A 100 6.81 -4.96 0.83
C HIS A 100 7.14 -4.95 -0.66
N PHE A 101 6.22 -5.45 -1.48
CA PHE A 101 6.41 -5.39 -2.92
C PHE A 101 6.44 -3.94 -3.42
N ILE A 102 5.55 -3.08 -2.93
CA ILE A 102 5.56 -1.64 -3.23
C ILE A 102 6.87 -1.00 -2.77
N LEU A 103 7.36 -1.32 -1.57
CA LEU A 103 8.63 -0.82 -1.07
C LEU A 103 9.81 -1.25 -1.96
N LEU A 104 9.80 -2.49 -2.46
CA LEU A 104 10.79 -2.96 -3.43
C LEU A 104 10.75 -2.15 -4.72
N LEU A 105 9.55 -1.87 -5.26
CA LEU A 105 9.40 -1.04 -6.47
C LEU A 105 9.94 0.37 -6.24
N VAL A 106 9.68 0.96 -5.08
CA VAL A 106 10.20 2.28 -4.68
C VAL A 106 11.73 2.26 -4.68
N VAL A 107 12.34 1.27 -4.03
CA VAL A 107 13.80 1.12 -3.98
C VAL A 107 14.38 0.95 -5.38
N TYR A 108 13.77 0.13 -6.22
CA TYR A 108 14.23 -0.08 -7.60
C TYR A 108 14.15 1.21 -8.43
N SER A 109 13.06 1.97 -8.26
CA SER A 109 12.91 3.27 -8.92
C SER A 109 14.00 4.25 -8.49
N LEU A 110 14.29 4.33 -7.19
CA LEU A 110 15.36 5.19 -6.65
C LEU A 110 16.75 4.79 -7.13
N LEU A 111 16.98 3.50 -7.36
CA LEU A 111 18.26 2.98 -7.89
C LEU A 111 18.35 3.02 -9.41
N GLY A 112 17.31 3.46 -10.11
CA GLY A 112 17.25 3.49 -11.58
C GLY A 112 17.22 2.10 -12.22
N ILE A 113 16.71 1.08 -11.50
CA ILE A 113 16.60 -0.28 -12.03
C ILE A 113 15.47 -0.34 -13.06
N PRO A 114 15.71 -0.91 -14.25
CA PRO A 114 14.74 -0.90 -15.35
C PRO A 114 13.54 -1.82 -15.06
N GLU A 115 12.39 -1.47 -15.65
CA GLU A 115 11.10 -2.14 -15.44
C GLU A 115 11.12 -3.64 -15.75
N ASN A 116 11.93 -4.09 -16.71
CA ASN A 116 12.07 -5.49 -17.04
C ASN A 116 12.64 -6.33 -15.87
N ALA A 117 13.54 -5.77 -15.06
CA ALA A 117 14.04 -6.42 -13.85
C ALA A 117 12.95 -6.59 -12.78
N ILE A 118 12.02 -5.63 -12.68
CA ILE A 118 10.85 -5.70 -11.81
C ILE A 118 9.94 -6.86 -12.23
N ASN A 119 9.70 -7.01 -13.53
CA ASN A 119 8.90 -8.11 -14.05
C ASN A 119 9.54 -9.49 -13.79
N GLU A 120 10.86 -9.57 -13.79
CA GLU A 120 11.57 -10.79 -13.38
C GLU A 120 11.34 -11.11 -11.90
N CYS A 121 11.35 -10.12 -11.01
CA CYS A 121 11.09 -10.32 -9.58
C CYS A 121 9.74 -10.96 -9.28
N LYS A 122 8.71 -10.70 -10.11
CA LYS A 122 7.39 -11.31 -9.96
C LYS A 122 7.39 -12.83 -10.12
N LYS A 123 8.39 -13.41 -10.80
CA LYS A 123 8.54 -14.85 -10.98
C LYS A 123 8.96 -15.56 -9.69
N TYR A 124 9.45 -14.83 -8.69
CA TYR A 124 9.97 -15.37 -7.44
C TYR A 124 9.00 -15.18 -6.28
N THR A 125 8.97 -16.15 -5.39
CA THR A 125 8.22 -16.07 -4.13
C THR A 125 8.82 -14.98 -3.21
N PRO A 126 8.00 -14.19 -2.51
CA PRO A 126 6.52 -14.21 -2.45
C PRO A 126 5.81 -13.48 -3.61
N TYR A 127 6.50 -12.77 -4.46
CA TYR A 127 5.92 -11.80 -5.39
C TYR A 127 5.12 -12.42 -6.54
N LYS A 128 5.39 -13.66 -6.91
CA LYS A 128 4.57 -14.39 -7.91
C LYS A 128 3.11 -14.61 -7.46
N ASN A 129 2.85 -14.47 -6.17
CA ASN A 129 1.53 -14.69 -5.57
C ASN A 129 0.78 -13.38 -5.25
N MET A 130 1.18 -12.23 -5.82
CA MET A 130 0.55 -10.94 -5.51
C MET A 130 -0.95 -10.93 -5.77
N THR A 131 -1.44 -11.56 -6.82
CA THR A 131 -2.88 -11.68 -7.09
C THR A 131 -3.62 -12.37 -5.95
N TYR A 132 -3.05 -13.42 -5.37
CA TYR A 132 -3.59 -14.09 -4.19
C TYR A 132 -3.62 -13.15 -2.99
N TYR A 133 -2.50 -12.49 -2.66
CA TYR A 133 -2.46 -11.57 -1.53
C TYR A 133 -3.45 -10.41 -1.67
N ILE A 134 -3.58 -9.84 -2.86
CA ILE A 134 -4.57 -8.78 -3.14
C ILE A 134 -5.99 -9.29 -2.85
N GLY A 135 -6.31 -10.53 -3.20
CA GLY A 135 -7.60 -11.15 -2.93
C GLY A 135 -7.90 -11.37 -1.43
N GLU A 136 -6.87 -11.51 -0.60
CA GLU A 136 -7.00 -11.71 0.86
C GLU A 136 -7.15 -10.39 1.64
N ILE A 137 -6.88 -9.24 1.02
CA ILE A 137 -7.04 -7.91 1.65
C ILE A 137 -8.49 -7.48 1.51
N LYS A 138 -9.26 -7.72 2.59
CA LYS A 138 -10.70 -7.42 2.66
C LYS A 138 -11.02 -6.63 3.92
#